data_5f8ee90c2d29c3357be267458f63c1a3
#
_entry.id   5f8ee90c2d29c3357be267458f63c1a3
#
_cell.length_a   1.000
_cell.length_b   1.000
_cell.length_c   1.000
_cell.angle_alpha   90.00
_cell.angle_beta   90.00
_cell.angle_gamma   90.00
#
_symmetry.space_group_name_H-M   'P 1'
#
loop_
_entity.id
_entity.type
_entity.pdbx_description
1 polymer ?
#
loop_
_entity_poly.entity_id
_entity_poly.type
_entity_poly.pdbx_seq_one_letter_code
_entity_poly.pdbx_strand_id
1 'polypeptide(L)'
;MAAKDYLVLFDVDGTLVDSQSQITNAMQNAFMVINQPVPTHRDILSIVGLSLSEAFSHLLPDEPQEVRERCSEVYKLAFAEARLKGAKSKFYPGVYEVLEKLHRRPNYALGIATGKSRRGLNALLDSYEIASWFATAQVADDHPSKPNPSMIKTAMEETNVDRNCTVMIGDTSFDVDMAKSAGVFAIGVGWGYHPHSKMAAADTLVHRAADLLGAIDNLLRE
;
A
#
# COMPACT_ATOMS: atom_id res chain seq x y z
N MET A 1 -8.92 -3.03 25.57
CA MET A 1 -8.70 -1.71 24.93
C MET A 1 -10.06 -1.07 24.76
N ALA A 2 -10.18 0.27 24.81
CA ALA A 2 -11.46 0.94 24.47
C ALA A 2 -11.81 0.62 23.01
N ALA A 3 -13.10 0.45 22.73
CA ALA A 3 -13.59 0.28 21.35
C ALA A 3 -13.17 1.48 20.51
N LYS A 4 -12.77 1.25 19.27
CA LYS A 4 -12.46 2.31 18.31
C LYS A 4 -13.70 2.56 17.46
N ASP A 5 -13.96 3.82 17.18
CA ASP A 5 -15.14 4.22 16.42
C ASP A 5 -14.84 4.21 14.91
N TYR A 6 -13.59 4.50 14.53
CA TYR A 6 -13.16 4.68 13.15
C TYR A 6 -11.92 3.87 12.82
N LEU A 7 -11.85 3.35 11.58
CA LEU A 7 -10.69 2.66 11.04
C LEU A 7 -10.17 3.41 9.80
N VAL A 8 -8.89 3.78 9.86
CA VAL A 8 -8.19 4.42 8.74
C VAL A 8 -7.11 3.47 8.24
N LEU A 9 -7.33 2.92 7.06
CA LEU A 9 -6.42 1.99 6.38
C LEU A 9 -5.55 2.74 5.38
N PHE A 10 -4.28 2.42 5.36
CA PHE A 10 -3.31 3.00 4.42
C PHE A 10 -2.67 1.91 3.56
N ASP A 11 -2.48 2.19 2.28
CA ASP A 11 -1.42 1.54 1.53
C ASP A 11 -0.05 2.12 1.92
N VAL A 12 1.03 1.50 1.45
CA VAL A 12 2.39 1.85 1.86
C VAL A 12 3.18 2.49 0.72
N ASP A 13 3.46 1.70 -0.34
CA ASP A 13 4.33 2.13 -1.44
C ASP A 13 3.58 3.08 -2.38
N GLY A 14 3.99 4.34 -2.47
CA GLY A 14 3.28 5.39 -3.21
C GLY A 14 2.28 6.19 -2.37
N THR A 15 1.88 5.69 -1.21
CA THR A 15 0.94 6.35 -0.31
C THR A 15 1.63 6.91 0.93
N LEU A 16 2.23 6.06 1.76
CA LEU A 16 2.99 6.49 2.93
C LEU A 16 4.42 6.90 2.57
N VAL A 17 5.09 6.07 1.78
CA VAL A 17 6.52 6.25 1.47
C VAL A 17 6.78 6.26 -0.04
N ASP A 18 7.79 7.04 -0.45
CA ASP A 18 8.36 6.98 -1.78
C ASP A 18 9.40 5.84 -1.84
N SER A 19 9.00 4.75 -2.46
CA SER A 19 9.82 3.55 -2.70
C SER A 19 10.16 3.34 -4.18
N GLN A 20 9.83 4.30 -5.04
CA GLN A 20 9.94 4.20 -6.50
C GLN A 20 11.31 3.70 -6.97
N SER A 21 12.39 4.31 -6.46
CA SER A 21 13.76 3.93 -6.86
C SER A 21 14.09 2.49 -6.46
N GLN A 22 13.66 2.05 -5.27
CA GLN A 22 13.91 0.68 -4.80
C GLN A 22 13.12 -0.33 -5.61
N ILE A 23 11.84 -0.04 -5.91
CA ILE A 23 10.98 -0.88 -6.75
C ILE A 23 11.57 -1.02 -8.15
N THR A 24 11.95 0.09 -8.79
CA THR A 24 12.52 0.08 -10.13
C THR A 24 13.82 -0.72 -10.19
N ASN A 25 14.73 -0.52 -9.23
CA ASN A 25 16.00 -1.26 -9.17
C ASN A 25 15.77 -2.77 -8.93
N ALA A 26 14.87 -3.13 -8.06
CA ALA A 26 14.55 -4.54 -7.79
C ALA A 26 13.91 -5.21 -9.01
N MET A 27 13.05 -4.49 -9.74
CA MET A 27 12.43 -4.97 -10.97
C MET A 27 13.47 -5.16 -12.07
N GLN A 28 14.41 -4.21 -12.24
CA GLN A 28 15.52 -4.35 -13.18
C GLN A 28 16.32 -5.63 -12.91
N ASN A 29 16.69 -5.87 -11.66
CA ASN A 29 17.42 -7.09 -11.28
C ASN A 29 16.65 -8.37 -11.61
N ALA A 30 15.34 -8.39 -11.38
CA ALA A 30 14.50 -9.54 -11.68
C ALA A 30 14.45 -9.85 -13.19
N PHE A 31 14.31 -8.82 -14.05
CA PHE A 31 14.29 -9.01 -15.50
C PHE A 31 15.65 -9.37 -16.08
N MET A 32 16.74 -8.83 -15.53
CA MET A 32 18.11 -9.19 -15.96
C MET A 32 18.42 -10.68 -15.75
N VAL A 33 17.94 -11.29 -14.68
CA VAL A 33 18.19 -12.72 -14.37
C VAL A 33 17.55 -13.66 -15.37
N ILE A 34 16.47 -13.25 -16.03
CA ILE A 34 15.76 -14.04 -17.04
C ILE A 34 16.10 -13.63 -18.47
N ASN A 35 17.07 -12.71 -18.65
CA ASN A 35 17.47 -12.14 -19.94
C ASN A 35 16.31 -11.54 -20.76
N GLN A 36 15.31 -10.97 -20.09
CA GLN A 36 14.18 -10.27 -20.72
C GLN A 36 14.42 -8.75 -20.71
N PRO A 37 13.85 -8.03 -21.70
CA PRO A 37 13.88 -6.56 -21.69
C PRO A 37 13.23 -6.02 -20.41
N VAL A 38 13.92 -5.09 -19.76
CA VAL A 38 13.35 -4.43 -18.58
C VAL A 38 12.13 -3.58 -18.97
N PRO A 39 10.99 -3.73 -18.30
CA PRO A 39 9.81 -2.90 -18.55
C PRO A 39 10.12 -1.41 -18.39
N THR A 40 9.36 -0.56 -19.07
CA THR A 40 9.51 0.88 -18.87
C THR A 40 9.19 1.27 -17.44
N HIS A 41 9.76 2.38 -16.99
CA HIS A 41 9.47 2.93 -15.66
C HIS A 41 7.96 3.09 -15.42
N ARG A 42 7.21 3.52 -16.44
CA ARG A 42 5.76 3.67 -16.38
C ARG A 42 5.05 2.33 -16.17
N ASP A 43 5.49 1.28 -16.87
CA ASP A 43 4.91 -0.06 -16.75
C ASP A 43 5.17 -0.62 -15.35
N ILE A 44 6.38 -0.45 -14.83
CA ILE A 44 6.74 -0.86 -13.46
C ILE A 44 5.84 -0.17 -12.44
N LEU A 45 5.66 1.15 -12.54
CA LEU A 45 4.83 1.87 -11.58
C LEU A 45 3.34 1.55 -11.71
N SER A 46 2.89 1.16 -12.90
CA SER A 46 1.48 0.85 -13.15
C SER A 46 0.96 -0.40 -12.44
N ILE A 47 1.86 -1.28 -11.96
CA ILE A 47 1.52 -2.54 -11.28
C ILE A 47 1.82 -2.47 -9.77
N VAL A 48 2.35 -1.36 -9.27
CA VAL A 48 2.57 -1.18 -7.83
C VAL A 48 1.23 -1.17 -7.10
N GLY A 49 1.19 -1.82 -5.94
CA GLY A 49 -0.04 -2.06 -5.19
C GLY A 49 -0.56 -3.49 -5.32
N LEU A 50 -0.24 -4.19 -6.41
CA LEU A 50 -0.51 -5.62 -6.56
C LEU A 50 0.46 -6.48 -5.73
N SER A 51 0.08 -7.74 -5.47
CA SER A 51 1.05 -8.75 -5.01
C SER A 51 2.12 -9.00 -6.07
N LEU A 52 3.33 -9.45 -5.66
CA LEU A 52 4.40 -9.73 -6.62
C LEU A 52 4.01 -10.79 -7.65
N SER A 53 3.22 -11.79 -7.26
CA SER A 53 2.72 -12.81 -8.19
C SER A 53 1.88 -12.19 -9.31
N GLU A 54 0.91 -11.34 -8.94
CA GLU A 54 0.07 -10.64 -9.92
C GLU A 54 0.88 -9.64 -10.75
N ALA A 55 1.79 -8.88 -10.12
CA ALA A 55 2.65 -7.94 -10.79
C ALA A 55 3.49 -8.62 -11.91
N PHE A 56 4.11 -9.76 -11.60
CA PHE A 56 4.86 -10.51 -12.62
C PHE A 56 3.96 -11.22 -13.63
N SER A 57 2.75 -11.63 -13.25
CA SER A 57 1.78 -12.15 -14.23
C SER A 57 1.37 -11.08 -15.25
N HIS A 58 1.25 -9.84 -14.83
CA HIS A 58 0.98 -8.71 -15.75
C HIS A 58 2.17 -8.35 -16.65
N LEU A 59 3.39 -8.36 -16.08
CA LEU A 59 4.60 -7.96 -16.83
C LEU A 59 5.19 -9.06 -17.70
N LEU A 60 4.90 -10.32 -17.40
CA LEU A 60 5.43 -11.52 -18.04
C LEU A 60 4.28 -12.51 -18.35
N PRO A 61 3.26 -12.11 -19.13
CA PRO A 61 2.07 -12.93 -19.35
C PRO A 61 2.39 -14.25 -20.07
N ASP A 62 3.39 -14.26 -20.94
CA ASP A 62 3.77 -15.41 -21.77
C ASP A 62 4.81 -16.32 -21.10
N GLU A 63 5.38 -15.91 -19.96
CA GLU A 63 6.38 -16.72 -19.25
C GLU A 63 5.73 -17.76 -18.33
N PRO A 64 6.35 -18.96 -18.16
CA PRO A 64 5.90 -19.97 -17.21
C PRO A 64 5.87 -19.45 -15.77
N GLN A 65 5.05 -20.09 -14.92
CA GLN A 65 4.91 -19.72 -13.52
C GLN A 65 6.26 -19.77 -12.76
N GLU A 66 7.10 -20.76 -13.03
CA GLU A 66 8.41 -20.94 -12.40
C GLU A 66 9.34 -19.77 -12.68
N VAL A 67 9.26 -19.18 -13.89
CA VAL A 67 10.05 -17.99 -14.26
C VAL A 67 9.57 -16.77 -13.49
N ARG A 68 8.24 -16.56 -13.38
CA ARG A 68 7.64 -15.47 -12.61
C ARG A 68 7.95 -15.59 -11.11
N GLU A 69 7.93 -16.80 -10.55
CA GLU A 69 8.32 -17.06 -9.16
C GLU A 69 9.79 -16.74 -8.93
N ARG A 70 10.67 -17.15 -9.84
CA ARG A 70 12.11 -16.79 -9.79
C ARG A 70 12.30 -15.27 -9.81
N CYS A 71 11.59 -14.55 -10.66
CA CYS A 71 11.62 -13.09 -10.69
C CYS A 71 11.19 -12.48 -9.35
N SER A 72 10.14 -13.02 -8.74
CA SER A 72 9.64 -12.59 -7.43
C SER A 72 10.69 -12.80 -6.34
N GLU A 73 11.42 -13.91 -6.36
CA GLU A 73 12.51 -14.18 -5.40
C GLU A 73 13.66 -13.19 -5.59
N VAL A 74 14.13 -12.97 -6.82
CA VAL A 74 15.19 -12.00 -7.12
C VAL A 74 14.79 -10.60 -6.69
N TYR A 75 13.57 -10.19 -6.96
CA TYR A 75 13.02 -8.91 -6.51
C TYR A 75 13.09 -8.77 -4.98
N LYS A 76 12.64 -9.80 -4.24
CA LYS A 76 12.68 -9.81 -2.76
C LYS A 76 14.12 -9.73 -2.24
N LEU A 77 15.06 -10.44 -2.87
CA LEU A 77 16.47 -10.40 -2.52
C LEU A 77 17.09 -9.02 -2.75
N ALA A 78 16.81 -8.39 -3.90
CA ALA A 78 17.29 -7.04 -4.21
C ALA A 78 16.83 -6.00 -3.19
N PHE A 79 15.56 -6.08 -2.75
CA PHE A 79 15.04 -5.24 -1.66
C PHE A 79 15.75 -5.50 -0.33
N ALA A 80 16.01 -6.77 0.01
CA ALA A 80 16.73 -7.12 1.23
C ALA A 80 18.18 -6.59 1.23
N GLU A 81 18.89 -6.74 0.12
CA GLU A 81 20.23 -6.21 -0.06
C GLU A 81 20.29 -4.68 0.03
N ALA A 82 19.34 -3.99 -0.63
CA ALA A 82 19.26 -2.54 -0.56
C ALA A 82 19.12 -2.05 0.89
N ARG A 83 18.28 -2.72 1.70
CA ARG A 83 18.13 -2.41 3.13
C ARG A 83 19.42 -2.65 3.91
N LEU A 84 20.11 -3.75 3.68
CA LEU A 84 21.40 -4.04 4.33
C LEU A 84 22.46 -2.98 4.01
N LYS A 85 22.36 -2.34 2.84
CA LYS A 85 23.20 -1.20 2.43
C LYS A 85 22.70 0.15 2.94
N GLY A 86 21.68 0.17 3.81
CA GLY A 86 21.14 1.38 4.43
C GLY A 86 20.08 2.11 3.60
N ALA A 87 19.58 1.53 2.49
CA ALA A 87 18.50 2.14 1.74
C ALA A 87 17.19 2.13 2.56
N LYS A 88 16.61 3.32 2.73
CA LYS A 88 15.35 3.53 3.45
C LYS A 88 14.38 4.33 2.58
N SER A 89 13.16 3.81 2.40
CA SER A 89 12.09 4.58 1.76
C SER A 89 11.67 5.71 2.70
N LYS A 90 11.60 6.92 2.18
CA LYS A 90 11.22 8.10 2.96
C LYS A 90 9.71 8.32 2.89
N PHE A 91 9.12 8.76 4.00
CA PHE A 91 7.76 9.25 3.97
C PHE A 91 7.59 10.38 2.97
N TYR A 92 6.44 10.43 2.31
CA TYR A 92 6.05 11.63 1.58
C TYR A 92 5.92 12.82 2.53
N PRO A 93 6.20 14.06 2.05
CA PRO A 93 6.14 15.25 2.90
C PRO A 93 4.81 15.41 3.64
N GLY A 94 4.84 15.51 4.96
CA GLY A 94 3.68 15.71 5.81
C GLY A 94 2.89 14.45 6.17
N VAL A 95 3.18 13.28 5.57
CA VAL A 95 2.43 12.04 5.83
C VAL A 95 2.73 11.48 7.21
N TYR A 96 3.99 11.54 7.65
CA TYR A 96 4.37 11.08 8.99
C TYR A 96 3.62 11.86 10.09
N GLU A 97 3.53 13.17 9.94
CA GLU A 97 2.81 14.07 10.87
C GLU A 97 1.31 13.79 10.90
N VAL A 98 0.72 13.38 9.76
CA VAL A 98 -0.68 12.95 9.68
C VAL A 98 -0.89 11.65 10.47
N LEU A 99 -0.03 10.65 10.26
CA LEU A 99 -0.08 9.39 11.02
C LEU A 99 0.05 9.64 12.52
N GLU A 100 0.99 10.48 12.95
CA GLU A 100 1.19 10.81 14.35
C GLU A 100 -0.05 11.46 14.97
N LYS A 101 -0.67 12.40 14.26
CA LYS A 101 -1.90 13.07 14.71
C LYS A 101 -3.07 12.10 14.82
N LEU A 102 -3.24 11.19 13.85
CA LEU A 102 -4.28 10.16 13.89
C LEU A 102 -4.04 9.16 15.01
N HIS A 103 -2.80 8.71 15.20
CA HIS A 103 -2.42 7.79 16.28
C HIS A 103 -2.76 8.35 17.67
N ARG A 104 -2.64 9.67 17.87
CA ARG A 104 -2.98 10.34 19.13
C ARG A 104 -4.50 10.48 19.36
N ARG A 105 -5.34 10.20 18.37
CA ARG A 105 -6.80 10.27 18.51
C ARG A 105 -7.33 8.97 19.14
N PRO A 106 -7.96 9.00 20.33
CA PRO A 106 -8.34 7.80 21.06
C PRO A 106 -9.39 6.94 20.35
N ASN A 107 -10.24 7.56 19.52
CA ASN A 107 -11.33 6.92 18.80
C ASN A 107 -10.95 6.41 17.39
N TYR A 108 -9.70 6.60 16.92
CA TYR A 108 -9.25 6.09 15.63
C TYR A 108 -8.36 4.87 15.80
N ALA A 109 -8.61 3.83 15.01
CA ALA A 109 -7.68 2.74 14.74
C ALA A 109 -6.93 3.03 13.43
N LEU A 110 -5.62 2.88 13.43
CA LEU A 110 -4.83 2.87 12.20
C LEU A 110 -4.60 1.44 11.75
N GLY A 111 -4.63 1.22 10.45
CA GLY A 111 -4.32 -0.05 9.85
C GLY A 111 -3.57 0.09 8.53
N ILE A 112 -3.01 -1.01 8.08
CA ILE A 112 -2.32 -1.13 6.79
C ILE A 112 -3.02 -2.18 5.94
N ALA A 113 -3.16 -1.90 4.64
CA ALA A 113 -3.59 -2.86 3.62
C ALA A 113 -2.71 -2.67 2.38
N THR A 114 -1.73 -3.57 2.16
CA THR A 114 -0.65 -3.32 1.19
C THR A 114 -0.27 -4.55 0.37
N GLY A 115 0.13 -4.31 -0.90
CA GLY A 115 0.77 -5.31 -1.75
C GLY A 115 2.19 -5.73 -1.31
N LYS A 116 2.74 -5.06 -0.31
CA LYS A 116 4.05 -5.38 0.27
C LYS A 116 4.03 -6.69 1.05
N SER A 117 5.18 -7.39 1.07
CA SER A 117 5.34 -8.59 1.93
C SER A 117 5.40 -8.23 3.41
N ARG A 118 5.03 -9.17 4.29
CA ARG A 118 5.13 -9.04 5.75
C ARG A 118 6.53 -8.62 6.20
N ARG A 119 7.56 -9.28 5.66
CA ARG A 119 8.96 -8.96 5.95
C ARG A 119 9.32 -7.53 5.53
N GLY A 120 8.82 -7.10 4.36
CA GLY A 120 9.08 -5.76 3.84
C GLY A 120 8.39 -4.68 4.66
N LEU A 121 7.15 -4.92 5.07
CA LEU A 121 6.39 -4.02 5.92
C LEU A 121 7.03 -3.88 7.31
N ASN A 122 7.30 -5.01 7.99
CA ASN A 122 7.91 -4.98 9.32
C ASN A 122 9.23 -4.18 9.33
N ALA A 123 10.11 -4.44 8.36
CA ALA A 123 11.37 -3.72 8.25
C ALA A 123 11.20 -2.21 8.05
N LEU A 124 10.14 -1.77 7.34
CA LEU A 124 9.81 -0.35 7.21
C LEU A 124 9.34 0.22 8.54
N LEU A 125 8.33 -0.39 9.17
CA LEU A 125 7.73 0.10 10.42
C LEU A 125 8.75 0.15 11.57
N ASP A 126 9.60 -0.86 11.68
CA ASP A 126 10.69 -0.92 12.67
C ASP A 126 11.72 0.19 12.44
N SER A 127 12.04 0.50 11.18
CA SER A 127 13.00 1.56 10.86
C SER A 127 12.55 2.97 11.24
N TYR A 128 11.25 3.15 11.53
CA TYR A 128 10.62 4.38 12.00
C TYR A 128 10.04 4.27 13.41
N GLU A 129 10.15 3.08 14.04
CA GLU A 129 9.63 2.79 15.40
C GLU A 129 8.11 3.05 15.55
N ILE A 130 7.34 2.78 14.48
CA ILE A 130 5.88 3.06 14.43
C ILE A 130 5.01 1.80 14.32
N ALA A 131 5.57 0.61 14.45
CA ALA A 131 4.80 -0.63 14.34
C ALA A 131 3.62 -0.67 15.33
N SER A 132 3.81 -0.16 16.55
CA SER A 132 2.77 -0.09 17.59
C SER A 132 1.63 0.90 17.30
N TRP A 133 1.76 1.76 16.29
CA TRP A 133 0.71 2.70 15.92
C TRP A 133 -0.46 2.03 15.19
N PHE A 134 -0.20 0.88 14.58
CA PHE A 134 -1.17 0.17 13.74
C PHE A 134 -1.83 -0.97 14.53
N ALA A 135 -3.16 -0.92 14.62
CA ALA A 135 -3.98 -1.94 15.26
C ALA A 135 -4.11 -3.21 14.40
N THR A 136 -3.98 -3.07 13.09
CA THR A 136 -4.08 -4.14 12.10
C THR A 136 -3.09 -3.87 10.95
N ALA A 137 -2.55 -4.94 10.35
CA ALA A 137 -1.64 -4.83 9.21
C ALA A 137 -1.83 -6.02 8.26
N GLN A 138 -2.51 -5.78 7.15
CA GLN A 138 -2.83 -6.77 6.13
C GLN A 138 -1.86 -6.66 4.96
N VAL A 139 -1.26 -7.76 4.56
CA VAL A 139 -0.20 -7.82 3.55
C VAL A 139 -0.50 -8.84 2.47
N ALA A 140 0.17 -8.71 1.32
CA ALA A 140 -0.01 -9.60 0.19
C ALA A 140 0.32 -11.08 0.47
N ASP A 141 1.12 -11.38 1.50
CA ASP A 141 1.45 -12.75 1.86
C ASP A 141 0.24 -13.52 2.43
N ASP A 142 -0.73 -12.82 3.01
CA ASP A 142 -1.83 -13.40 3.77
C ASP A 142 -3.18 -13.30 3.02
N HIS A 143 -3.22 -12.58 1.88
CA HIS A 143 -4.46 -12.27 1.16
C HIS A 143 -4.33 -12.41 -0.35
N PRO A 144 -5.46 -12.61 -1.07
CA PRO A 144 -5.53 -12.37 -2.50
C PRO A 144 -5.14 -10.92 -2.81
N SER A 145 -4.50 -10.72 -3.99
CA SER A 145 -4.07 -9.39 -4.42
C SER A 145 -5.23 -8.40 -4.53
N LYS A 146 -4.94 -7.12 -4.29
CA LYS A 146 -5.85 -6.02 -4.66
C LYS A 146 -6.28 -6.18 -6.12
N PRO A 147 -7.52 -5.92 -6.48
CA PRO A 147 -8.58 -5.23 -5.72
C PRO A 147 -9.49 -6.17 -4.89
N ASN A 148 -9.04 -7.37 -4.53
CA ASN A 148 -9.82 -8.25 -3.65
C ASN A 148 -10.03 -7.60 -2.28
N PRO A 149 -11.29 -7.56 -1.74
CA PRO A 149 -11.60 -6.85 -0.49
C PRO A 149 -11.10 -7.55 0.79
N SER A 150 -10.44 -8.70 0.69
CA SER A 150 -10.05 -9.55 1.83
C SER A 150 -9.26 -8.78 2.89
N MET A 151 -8.25 -7.99 2.50
CA MET A 151 -7.43 -7.20 3.43
C MET A 151 -8.29 -6.24 4.27
N ILE A 152 -9.21 -5.51 3.64
CA ILE A 152 -10.08 -4.55 4.33
C ILE A 152 -11.05 -5.26 5.26
N LYS A 153 -11.65 -6.37 4.80
CA LYS A 153 -12.59 -7.16 5.62
C LYS A 153 -11.94 -7.70 6.87
N THR A 154 -10.75 -8.30 6.74
CA THR A 154 -9.98 -8.80 7.90
C THR A 154 -9.59 -7.66 8.84
N ALA A 155 -9.18 -6.49 8.31
CA ALA A 155 -8.84 -5.35 9.14
C ALA A 155 -10.06 -4.83 9.95
N MET A 156 -11.25 -4.79 9.35
CA MET A 156 -12.50 -4.45 10.05
C MET A 156 -12.86 -5.47 11.14
N GLU A 157 -12.70 -6.77 10.86
CA GLU A 157 -12.93 -7.83 11.84
C GLU A 157 -11.97 -7.73 13.04
N GLU A 158 -10.66 -7.55 12.79
CA GLU A 158 -9.65 -7.42 13.84
C GLU A 158 -9.86 -6.18 14.73
N THR A 159 -10.36 -5.10 14.15
CA THR A 159 -10.58 -3.83 14.88
C THR A 159 -12.01 -3.69 15.41
N ASN A 160 -12.93 -4.55 14.99
CA ASN A 160 -14.37 -4.48 15.27
C ASN A 160 -14.97 -3.11 14.90
N VAL A 161 -14.58 -2.58 13.72
CA VAL A 161 -15.09 -1.31 13.17
C VAL A 161 -15.94 -1.60 11.92
N ASP A 162 -17.10 -0.97 11.84
CA ASP A 162 -18.02 -1.15 10.72
C ASP A 162 -17.55 -0.46 9.43
N ARG A 163 -18.04 -0.96 8.29
CA ARG A 163 -17.70 -0.43 6.96
C ARG A 163 -17.99 1.07 6.79
N ASN A 164 -19.06 1.57 7.39
CA ASN A 164 -19.45 2.98 7.31
C ASN A 164 -18.54 3.89 8.16
N CYS A 165 -17.69 3.29 9.00
CA CYS A 165 -16.71 3.96 9.84
C CYS A 165 -15.28 3.64 9.40
N THR A 166 -15.10 3.08 8.18
CA THR A 166 -13.81 2.66 7.64
C THR A 166 -13.49 3.40 6.34
N VAL A 167 -12.25 3.87 6.22
CA VAL A 167 -11.72 4.50 5.01
C VAL A 167 -10.40 3.85 4.60
N MET A 168 -10.25 3.57 3.29
CA MET A 168 -9.00 3.15 2.66
C MET A 168 -8.34 4.34 1.96
N ILE A 169 -7.06 4.55 2.21
CA ILE A 169 -6.24 5.61 1.61
C ILE A 169 -5.16 4.97 0.77
N GLY A 170 -5.12 5.29 -0.51
CA GLY A 170 -4.17 4.73 -1.45
C GLY A 170 -3.92 5.62 -2.66
N ASP A 171 -2.88 5.33 -3.41
CA ASP A 171 -2.47 6.09 -4.60
C ASP A 171 -2.77 5.37 -5.91
N THR A 172 -3.36 4.17 -5.85
CA THR A 172 -3.65 3.38 -7.04
C THR A 172 -5.14 3.10 -7.21
N SER A 173 -5.56 2.80 -8.45
CA SER A 173 -6.92 2.29 -8.70
C SER A 173 -7.20 0.98 -7.95
N PHE A 174 -6.17 0.16 -7.70
CA PHE A 174 -6.32 -1.09 -6.95
C PHE A 174 -6.79 -0.87 -5.51
N ASP A 175 -6.35 0.23 -4.87
CA ASP A 175 -6.79 0.63 -3.52
C ASP A 175 -8.24 1.08 -3.54
N VAL A 176 -8.57 1.95 -4.50
CA VAL A 176 -9.93 2.48 -4.67
C VAL A 176 -10.92 1.34 -4.97
N ASP A 177 -10.58 0.47 -5.91
CA ASP A 177 -11.43 -0.66 -6.31
C ASP A 177 -11.58 -1.68 -5.16
N MET A 178 -10.52 -1.90 -4.36
CA MET A 178 -10.57 -2.72 -3.15
C MET A 178 -11.51 -2.12 -2.10
N ALA A 179 -11.44 -0.81 -1.87
CA ALA A 179 -12.33 -0.09 -0.96
C ALA A 179 -13.80 -0.20 -1.40
N LYS A 180 -14.08 0.05 -2.68
CA LYS A 180 -15.43 -0.08 -3.24
C LYS A 180 -15.95 -1.52 -3.17
N SER A 181 -15.10 -2.51 -3.42
CA SER A 181 -15.45 -3.93 -3.28
C SER A 181 -15.74 -4.33 -1.83
N ALA A 182 -15.12 -3.67 -0.86
CA ALA A 182 -15.39 -3.86 0.57
C ALA A 182 -16.61 -3.04 1.07
N GLY A 183 -17.08 -2.06 0.30
CA GLY A 183 -18.16 -1.14 0.67
C GLY A 183 -17.74 -0.10 1.70
N VAL A 184 -16.46 0.30 1.71
CA VAL A 184 -15.90 1.34 2.59
C VAL A 184 -15.57 2.61 1.79
N PHE A 185 -15.30 3.71 2.47
CA PHE A 185 -14.85 4.94 1.83
C PHE A 185 -13.45 4.79 1.24
N ALA A 186 -13.18 5.52 0.16
CA ALA A 186 -11.90 5.57 -0.54
C ALA A 186 -11.40 7.00 -0.67
N ILE A 187 -10.18 7.25 -0.17
CA ILE A 187 -9.44 8.49 -0.45
C ILE A 187 -8.27 8.16 -1.37
N GLY A 188 -8.29 8.76 -2.57
CA GLY A 188 -7.14 8.72 -3.48
C GLY A 188 -6.13 9.80 -3.11
N VAL A 189 -4.82 9.48 -3.12
CA VAL A 189 -3.76 10.47 -2.92
C VAL A 189 -3.05 10.76 -4.24
N GLY A 190 -2.80 12.03 -4.53
CA GLY A 190 -2.32 12.50 -5.82
C GLY A 190 -0.80 12.63 -5.97
N TRP A 191 -0.02 12.21 -4.96
CA TRP A 191 1.45 12.23 -5.00
C TRP A 191 2.09 10.89 -5.34
N GLY A 192 1.28 9.82 -5.51
CA GLY A 192 1.76 8.46 -5.76
C GLY A 192 1.91 8.11 -7.24
N TYR A 193 1.69 6.86 -7.60
CA TYR A 193 2.11 6.28 -8.87
C TYR A 193 1.04 6.27 -9.96
N HIS A 194 -0.26 6.16 -9.60
CA HIS A 194 -1.32 6.19 -10.60
C HIS A 194 -1.79 7.62 -10.91
N PRO A 195 -2.10 7.92 -12.18
CA PRO A 195 -2.68 9.20 -12.55
C PRO A 195 -4.10 9.35 -11.96
N HIS A 196 -4.49 10.55 -11.60
CA HIS A 196 -5.79 10.87 -11.00
C HIS A 196 -6.98 10.33 -11.79
N SER A 197 -6.86 10.28 -13.13
CA SER A 197 -7.92 9.76 -14.01
C SER A 197 -8.26 8.28 -13.72
N LYS A 198 -7.33 7.51 -13.18
CA LYS A 198 -7.57 6.11 -12.79
C LYS A 198 -8.25 5.97 -11.42
N MET A 199 -8.29 7.04 -10.62
CA MET A 199 -8.88 7.05 -9.29
C MET A 199 -10.23 7.77 -9.22
N ALA A 200 -10.92 7.91 -10.35
CA ALA A 200 -12.19 8.63 -10.44
C ALA A 200 -13.33 8.03 -9.58
N ALA A 201 -13.20 6.76 -9.17
CA ALA A 201 -14.15 6.10 -8.27
C ALA A 201 -13.90 6.39 -6.78
N ALA A 202 -12.82 7.10 -6.41
CA ALA A 202 -12.57 7.52 -5.03
C ALA A 202 -13.63 8.55 -4.58
N ASP A 203 -14.02 8.49 -3.30
CA ASP A 203 -14.96 9.47 -2.75
C ASP A 203 -14.33 10.86 -2.64
N THR A 204 -13.01 10.90 -2.45
CA THR A 204 -12.23 12.14 -2.39
C THR A 204 -10.83 11.92 -2.95
N LEU A 205 -10.30 12.94 -3.64
CA LEU A 205 -8.90 13.02 -4.06
C LEU A 205 -8.18 14.11 -3.26
N VAL A 206 -7.04 13.76 -2.68
CA VAL A 206 -6.22 14.66 -1.85
C VAL A 206 -4.84 14.82 -2.50
N HIS A 207 -4.41 16.06 -2.69
CA HIS A 207 -3.14 16.36 -3.36
C HIS A 207 -1.99 16.72 -2.41
N ARG A 208 -2.29 17.00 -1.15
CA ARG A 208 -1.31 17.35 -0.12
C ARG A 208 -1.66 16.62 1.18
N ALA A 209 -0.66 16.09 1.87
CA ALA A 209 -0.87 15.40 3.15
C ALA A 209 -1.57 16.27 4.19
N ALA A 210 -1.36 17.60 4.15
CA ALA A 210 -2.02 18.54 5.06
C ALA A 210 -3.56 18.51 4.98
N ASP A 211 -4.11 18.14 3.83
CA ASP A 211 -5.56 18.12 3.60
C ASP A 211 -6.19 16.77 4.01
N LEU A 212 -5.35 15.75 4.31
CA LEU A 212 -5.81 14.38 4.53
C LEU A 212 -6.68 14.23 5.78
N LEU A 213 -6.32 14.90 6.89
CA LEU A 213 -7.09 14.83 8.13
C LEU A 213 -8.52 15.37 7.94
N GLY A 214 -8.66 16.49 7.23
CA GLY A 214 -9.98 17.05 6.91
C GLY A 214 -10.81 16.14 6.03
N ALA A 215 -10.19 15.51 5.02
CA ALA A 215 -10.86 14.56 4.13
C ALA A 215 -11.36 13.32 4.89
N ILE A 216 -10.54 12.78 5.80
CA ILE A 216 -10.91 11.64 6.67
C ILE A 216 -12.10 12.02 7.57
N ASP A 217 -12.00 13.18 8.25
CA ASP A 217 -13.03 13.63 9.19
C ASP A 217 -14.36 13.90 8.48
N ASN A 218 -14.35 14.42 7.26
CA ASN A 218 -15.57 14.67 6.48
C ASN A 218 -16.26 13.36 6.08
N LEU A 219 -15.51 12.33 5.67
CA LEU A 219 -16.12 11.06 5.25
C LEU A 219 -16.60 10.18 6.41
N LEU A 220 -15.92 10.23 7.57
CA LEU A 220 -16.22 9.32 8.68
C LEU A 220 -17.19 9.90 9.72
N ARG A 221 -17.49 11.21 9.67
CA ARG A 221 -18.32 11.88 10.68
C ARG A 221 -19.62 12.43 10.12
N GLU A 222 -19.88 12.26 8.80
CA GLU A 222 -21.17 12.49 8.19
C GLU A 222 -22.07 11.24 8.36
#